data_9e61cadedafe2c7c35bcf4d8fa06b72d
#
_entry.id   9e61cadedafe2c7c35bcf4d8fa06b72d
#
_cell.length_a   1.000
_cell.length_b   1.000
_cell.length_c   1.000
_cell.angle_alpha   90.00
_cell.angle_beta   90.00
_cell.angle_gamma   90.00
#
_symmetry.space_group_name_H-M   'P 1'
#
loop_
_entity.id
_entity.type
_entity.pdbx_description
1 polymer ?
#
loop_
_entity_poly.entity_id
_entity_poly.type
_entity_poly.pdbx_seq_one_letter_code
_entity_poly.pdbx_strand_id
1 'polypeptide(L)'
;MKIYLASNYSSHPEMRKYRAFLESKGFKVTSRWINGEHEVLEGQDHEINSKFAQDDWEDINDSNLVLWFSTNKSNRGRGGRHVEFGIALALSIEIRVIGKKENIFHWLPQVKHFKSLEDSIKDIRPL
;
A
#
# COMPACT_ATOMS: atom_id res chain seq x y z
N MET A 1 -2.24 -4.42 15.22
CA MET A 1 -1.42 -3.69 14.22
C MET A 1 -2.21 -3.47 12.95
N LYS A 2 -2.13 -2.29 12.42
CA LYS A 2 -2.87 -1.86 11.23
C LYS A 2 -1.90 -1.73 10.06
N ILE A 3 -2.27 -2.31 8.93
CA ILE A 3 -1.42 -2.40 7.73
C ILE A 3 -2.11 -1.73 6.55
N TYR A 4 -1.38 -0.86 5.86
CA TYR A 4 -1.80 -0.30 4.58
C TYR A 4 -1.09 -1.05 3.45
N LEU A 5 -1.85 -1.45 2.43
CA LEU A 5 -1.31 -2.11 1.25
C LEU A 5 -1.21 -1.10 0.11
N ALA A 6 -0.01 -0.90 -0.42
CA ALA A 6 0.26 0.01 -1.53
C ALA A 6 0.70 -0.78 -2.76
N SER A 7 0.01 -0.61 -3.87
CA SER A 7 0.32 -1.27 -5.13
C SER A 7 -0.35 -0.51 -6.27
N ASN A 8 -0.17 -0.96 -7.51
CA ASN A 8 -0.94 -0.43 -8.63
C ASN A 8 -2.43 -0.67 -8.40
N TYR A 9 -3.27 0.29 -8.80
CA TYR A 9 -4.71 0.15 -8.63
C TYR A 9 -5.24 -1.12 -9.28
N SER A 10 -4.72 -1.48 -10.46
CA SER A 10 -5.12 -2.70 -11.16
C SER A 10 -4.91 -3.99 -10.37
N SER A 11 -4.10 -3.94 -9.31
CA SER A 11 -3.83 -5.09 -8.45
C SER A 11 -4.84 -5.25 -7.30
N HIS A 12 -5.91 -4.44 -7.28
CA HIS A 12 -6.86 -4.49 -6.16
C HIS A 12 -7.46 -5.88 -5.91
N PRO A 13 -7.73 -6.72 -6.92
CA PRO A 13 -8.22 -8.08 -6.63
C PRO A 13 -7.20 -8.93 -5.87
N GLU A 14 -5.92 -8.83 -6.24
CA GLU A 14 -4.83 -9.53 -5.54
C GLU A 14 -4.66 -9.00 -4.12
N MET A 15 -4.75 -7.68 -3.97
CA MET A 15 -4.63 -7.05 -2.65
C MET A 15 -5.76 -7.48 -1.71
N ARG A 16 -6.98 -7.73 -2.23
CA ARG A 16 -8.05 -8.27 -1.41
C ARG A 16 -7.73 -9.67 -0.89
N LYS A 17 -7.04 -10.49 -1.69
CA LYS A 17 -6.58 -11.82 -1.22
C LYS A 17 -5.53 -11.66 -0.12
N TYR A 18 -4.63 -10.72 -0.26
CA TYR A 18 -3.62 -10.43 0.76
C TYR A 18 -4.26 -9.88 2.03
N ARG A 19 -5.30 -9.07 1.91
CA ARG A 19 -6.07 -8.60 3.07
C ARG A 19 -6.68 -9.79 3.83
N ALA A 20 -7.32 -10.71 3.12
CA ALA A 20 -7.92 -11.88 3.75
C ALA A 20 -6.87 -12.71 4.50
N PHE A 21 -5.69 -12.90 3.90
CA PHE A 21 -4.57 -13.59 4.55
C PHE A 21 -4.12 -12.87 5.81
N LEU A 22 -3.89 -11.56 5.73
CA LEU A 22 -3.45 -10.75 6.87
C LEU A 22 -4.48 -10.75 7.99
N GLU A 23 -5.75 -10.60 7.66
CA GLU A 23 -6.82 -10.60 8.63
C GLU A 23 -6.96 -11.97 9.31
N SER A 24 -6.70 -13.07 8.58
CA SER A 24 -6.66 -14.41 9.17
C SER A 24 -5.55 -14.57 10.18
N LYS A 25 -4.51 -13.73 10.11
CA LYS A 25 -3.39 -13.70 11.07
C LYS A 25 -3.62 -12.70 12.21
N GLY A 26 -4.75 -11.99 12.21
CA GLY A 26 -5.11 -11.06 13.27
C GLY A 26 -4.73 -9.59 12.99
N PHE A 27 -4.18 -9.28 11.82
CA PHE A 27 -3.90 -7.92 11.44
C PHE A 27 -5.16 -7.22 10.92
N LYS A 28 -5.19 -5.89 11.00
CA LYS A 28 -6.23 -5.09 10.38
C LYS A 28 -5.65 -4.38 9.15
N VAL A 29 -6.36 -4.43 8.04
CA VAL A 29 -5.94 -3.76 6.80
C VAL A 29 -6.76 -2.48 6.62
N THR A 30 -6.07 -1.35 6.47
CA THR A 30 -6.72 -0.04 6.43
C THR A 30 -7.08 0.42 5.01
N SER A 31 -6.51 -0.19 3.99
CA SER A 31 -6.56 0.27 2.58
C SER A 31 -7.94 0.06 1.95
N ARG A 32 -8.79 1.07 1.96
CA ARG A 32 -10.12 1.00 1.32
C ARG A 32 -10.06 0.92 -0.20
N TRP A 33 -8.99 1.44 -0.81
CA TRP A 33 -8.85 1.46 -2.27
C TRP A 33 -8.89 0.05 -2.89
N ILE A 34 -8.48 -0.96 -2.13
CA ILE A 34 -8.44 -2.34 -2.64
C ILE A 34 -9.83 -2.93 -2.90
N ASN A 35 -10.88 -2.28 -2.41
CA ASN A 35 -12.26 -2.68 -2.70
C ASN A 35 -12.64 -2.42 -4.17
N GLY A 36 -11.81 -1.68 -4.92
CA GLY A 36 -12.03 -1.44 -6.33
C GLY A 36 -12.94 -0.26 -6.64
N GLU A 37 -13.11 0.66 -5.69
CA GLU A 37 -14.02 1.80 -5.80
C GLU A 37 -13.31 3.14 -6.01
N HIS A 38 -11.97 3.15 -5.98
CA HIS A 38 -11.17 4.38 -6.01
C HIS A 38 -10.55 4.67 -7.38
N GLU A 39 -11.16 4.18 -8.46
CA GLU A 39 -10.64 4.42 -9.80
C GLU A 39 -10.87 5.87 -10.22
N VAL A 40 -9.82 6.54 -10.68
CA VAL A 40 -9.92 7.89 -11.25
C VAL A 40 -10.23 7.77 -12.72
N LEU A 41 -11.46 8.10 -13.09
CA LEU A 41 -11.93 8.05 -14.47
C LEU A 41 -11.84 9.44 -15.11
N GLU A 42 -11.61 9.47 -16.43
CA GLU A 42 -11.60 10.72 -17.18
C GLU A 42 -12.96 11.40 -17.07
N GLY A 43 -12.97 12.70 -16.81
CA GLY A 43 -14.18 13.47 -16.67
C GLY A 43 -14.94 13.25 -15.34
N GLN A 44 -14.37 12.47 -14.44
CA GLN A 44 -14.99 12.23 -13.14
C GLN A 44 -14.99 13.50 -12.29
N ASP A 45 -16.03 13.67 -11.48
CA ASP A 45 -16.21 14.81 -10.60
C ASP A 45 -15.00 15.01 -9.68
N HIS A 46 -14.58 16.26 -9.55
CA HIS A 46 -13.50 16.65 -8.65
C HIS A 46 -13.75 16.19 -7.20
N GLU A 47 -14.98 16.32 -6.71
CA GLU A 47 -15.32 15.95 -5.34
C GLU A 47 -15.14 14.45 -5.10
N ILE A 48 -15.47 13.62 -6.09
CA ILE A 48 -15.28 12.17 -6.03
C ILE A 48 -13.80 11.85 -5.95
N ASN A 49 -12.99 12.44 -6.82
CA ASN A 49 -11.55 12.22 -6.82
C ASN A 49 -10.90 12.71 -5.53
N SER A 50 -11.33 13.87 -5.03
CA SER A 50 -10.86 14.43 -3.77
C SER A 50 -11.15 13.49 -2.60
N LYS A 51 -12.34 12.90 -2.58
CA LYS A 51 -12.75 11.93 -1.56
C LYS A 51 -11.83 10.70 -1.59
N PHE A 52 -11.55 10.17 -2.77
CA PHE A 52 -10.64 9.02 -2.90
C PHE A 52 -9.25 9.34 -2.38
N ALA A 53 -8.71 10.50 -2.72
CA ALA A 53 -7.41 10.94 -2.23
C ALA A 53 -7.40 11.10 -0.71
N GLN A 54 -8.45 11.67 -0.14
CA GLN A 54 -8.58 11.82 1.30
C GLN A 54 -8.68 10.47 2.01
N ASP A 55 -9.43 9.52 1.45
CA ASP A 55 -9.52 8.18 1.99
C ASP A 55 -8.15 7.50 2.04
N ASP A 56 -7.38 7.60 0.96
CA ASP A 56 -6.05 7.00 0.91
C ASP A 56 -5.11 7.65 1.92
N TRP A 57 -5.15 8.97 2.03
CA TRP A 57 -4.37 9.70 3.03
C TRP A 57 -4.72 9.25 4.45
N GLU A 58 -6.01 9.19 4.77
CA GLU A 58 -6.49 8.75 6.08
C GLU A 58 -6.08 7.32 6.38
N ASP A 59 -6.20 6.43 5.40
CA ASP A 59 -5.89 5.02 5.57
C ASP A 59 -4.41 4.80 5.84
N ILE A 60 -3.53 5.56 5.17
CA ILE A 60 -2.09 5.51 5.43
C ILE A 60 -1.81 6.06 6.84
N ASN A 61 -2.38 7.21 7.16
CA ASN A 61 -2.15 7.84 8.46
C ASN A 61 -2.63 6.97 9.63
N ASP A 62 -3.65 6.15 9.40
CA ASP A 62 -4.19 5.23 10.41
C ASP A 62 -3.37 3.94 10.54
N SER A 63 -2.39 3.72 9.67
CA SER A 63 -1.61 2.48 9.65
C SER A 63 -0.35 2.56 10.51
N ASN A 64 0.12 1.40 10.95
CA ASN A 64 1.41 1.26 11.65
C ASN A 64 2.51 0.78 10.70
N LEU A 65 2.11 0.18 9.58
CA LEU A 65 3.01 -0.45 8.62
C LEU A 65 2.42 -0.30 7.22
N VAL A 66 3.26 0.09 6.28
CA VAL A 66 2.90 0.08 4.86
C VAL A 66 3.65 -1.08 4.20
N LEU A 67 2.92 -1.97 3.58
CA LEU A 67 3.47 -3.00 2.70
C LEU A 67 3.33 -2.49 1.27
N TRP A 68 4.47 -2.23 0.65
CA TRP A 68 4.54 -1.65 -0.68
C TRP A 68 5.00 -2.71 -1.68
N PHE A 69 4.20 -2.94 -2.71
CA PHE A 69 4.43 -4.02 -3.67
C PHE A 69 5.01 -3.48 -4.96
N SER A 70 6.12 -4.07 -5.40
CA SER A 70 6.67 -3.79 -6.72
C SER A 70 5.80 -4.44 -7.80
N THR A 71 5.98 -4.00 -9.03
CA THR A 71 5.27 -4.58 -10.17
C THR A 71 6.27 -5.05 -11.22
N ASN A 72 5.96 -6.18 -11.85
CA ASN A 72 6.75 -6.71 -12.97
C ASN A 72 6.22 -6.23 -14.32
N LYS A 73 5.08 -5.55 -14.32
CA LYS A 73 4.45 -5.08 -15.56
C LYS A 73 4.99 -3.70 -15.90
N SER A 74 5.10 -3.42 -17.20
CA SER A 74 5.33 -2.06 -17.65
C SER A 74 4.32 -1.17 -16.94
N ASN A 75 4.82 -0.12 -16.32
CA ASN A 75 4.05 0.71 -15.43
C ASN A 75 2.90 1.41 -16.18
N ARG A 76 1.68 0.99 -15.91
CA ARG A 76 0.46 1.63 -16.40
C ARG A 76 -0.20 2.46 -15.30
N GLY A 77 0.36 2.43 -14.11
CA GLY A 77 -0.13 3.20 -12.99
C GLY A 77 0.24 4.67 -13.14
N ARG A 78 -0.49 5.53 -12.46
CA ARG A 78 -0.27 6.98 -12.47
C ARG A 78 0.69 7.43 -11.36
N GLY A 79 1.39 6.49 -10.74
CA GLY A 79 2.39 6.80 -9.73
C GLY A 79 1.87 6.93 -8.30
N GLY A 80 0.59 6.65 -8.06
CA GLY A 80 0.00 6.81 -6.72
C GLY A 80 0.74 6.03 -5.63
N ARG A 81 1.18 4.81 -5.92
CA ARG A 81 1.91 4.00 -4.94
C ARG A 81 3.23 4.64 -4.52
N HIS A 82 3.87 5.38 -5.39
CA HIS A 82 5.10 6.13 -5.05
C HIS A 82 4.79 7.32 -4.14
N VAL A 83 3.66 7.99 -4.37
CA VAL A 83 3.19 9.05 -3.49
C VAL A 83 2.87 8.47 -2.11
N GLU A 84 2.20 7.34 -2.05
CA GLU A 84 1.87 6.65 -0.79
C GLU A 84 3.13 6.25 -0.02
N PHE A 85 4.16 5.78 -0.75
CA PHE A 85 5.47 5.51 -0.16
C PHE A 85 6.03 6.78 0.51
N GLY A 86 6.00 7.90 -0.22
CA GLY A 86 6.50 9.18 0.29
C GLY A 86 5.72 9.68 1.50
N ILE A 87 4.41 9.53 1.49
CA ILE A 87 3.56 9.90 2.64
C ILE A 87 3.96 9.09 3.87
N ALA A 88 4.07 7.78 3.73
CA ALA A 88 4.44 6.90 4.83
C ALA A 88 5.83 7.25 5.37
N LEU A 89 6.77 7.52 4.46
CA LEU A 89 8.13 7.90 4.84
C LEU A 89 8.14 9.20 5.64
N ALA A 90 7.41 10.21 5.19
CA ALA A 90 7.33 11.50 5.85
C ALA A 90 6.64 11.42 7.22
N LEU A 91 5.69 10.51 7.38
CA LEU A 91 4.98 10.28 8.64
C LEU A 91 5.73 9.33 9.58
N SER A 92 6.92 8.87 9.20
CA SER A 92 7.73 7.90 9.96
C SER A 92 7.00 6.57 10.21
N ILE A 93 6.14 6.18 9.29
CA ILE A 93 5.49 4.87 9.33
C ILE A 93 6.46 3.85 8.74
N GLU A 94 6.58 2.70 9.37
CA GLU A 94 7.46 1.64 8.86
C GLU A 94 7.00 1.20 7.47
N ILE A 95 7.96 1.05 6.54
CA ILE A 95 7.70 0.62 5.17
C ILE A 95 8.48 -0.66 4.90
N ARG A 96 7.80 -1.64 4.35
CA ARG A 96 8.39 -2.88 3.87
C ARG A 96 8.07 -3.06 2.40
N VAL A 97 9.11 -3.12 1.59
CA VAL A 97 8.98 -3.32 0.14
C VAL A 97 8.98 -4.81 -0.14
N ILE A 98 7.96 -5.27 -0.85
CA ILE A 98 7.84 -6.66 -1.27
C ILE A 98 8.12 -6.71 -2.76
N GLY A 99 9.19 -7.38 -3.13
CA GLY A 99 9.64 -7.51 -4.51
C GLY A 99 10.87 -6.67 -4.80
N LYS A 100 10.87 -5.99 -5.95
CA LYS A 100 12.03 -5.25 -6.44
C LYS A 100 12.08 -3.83 -5.91
N LYS A 101 13.30 -3.33 -5.73
CA LYS A 101 13.55 -1.91 -5.50
C LYS A 101 13.34 -1.19 -6.84
N GLU A 102 12.50 -0.17 -6.85
CA GLU A 102 12.12 0.51 -8.10
C GLU A 102 12.69 1.92 -8.23
N ASN A 103 13.04 2.56 -7.12
CA ASN A 103 13.65 3.89 -7.16
C ASN A 103 14.63 4.08 -6.00
N ILE A 104 15.39 5.16 -6.04
CA ILE A 104 16.50 5.40 -5.10
C ILE A 104 16.04 5.38 -3.64
N PHE A 105 14.82 5.81 -3.34
CA PHE A 105 14.33 5.90 -1.97
C PHE A 105 14.06 4.53 -1.35
N HIS A 106 13.96 3.47 -2.16
CA HIS A 106 13.85 2.11 -1.67
C HIS A 106 15.15 1.61 -1.03
N TRP A 107 16.26 2.30 -1.24
CA TRP A 107 17.56 1.98 -0.61
C TRP A 107 17.80 2.70 0.72
N LEU A 108 16.83 3.49 1.20
CA LEU A 108 16.97 4.12 2.51
C LEU A 108 17.15 3.05 3.60
N PRO A 109 18.03 3.30 4.60
CA PRO A 109 18.30 2.29 5.64
C PRO A 109 17.08 1.83 6.43
N GLN A 110 16.09 2.71 6.62
CA GLN A 110 14.86 2.38 7.35
C GLN A 110 13.84 1.58 6.54
N VAL A 111 14.03 1.44 5.23
CA VAL A 111 13.14 0.68 4.36
C VAL A 111 13.60 -0.77 4.32
N LYS A 112 12.73 -1.68 4.75
CA LYS A 112 13.02 -3.12 4.77
C LYS A 112 12.53 -3.78 3.49
N HIS A 113 13.17 -4.88 3.10
CA HIS A 113 12.90 -5.58 1.84
C HIS A 113 12.62 -7.06 2.08
N PHE A 114 11.64 -7.59 1.36
CA PHE A 114 11.21 -8.97 1.46
C PHE A 114 10.85 -9.51 0.09
N LYS A 115 10.95 -10.82 -0.09
CA LYS A 115 10.58 -11.48 -1.35
C LYS A 115 9.11 -11.79 -1.44
N SER A 116 8.44 -11.96 -0.32
CA SER A 116 7.03 -12.36 -0.28
C SER A 116 6.30 -11.68 0.88
N LEU A 117 4.98 -11.66 0.77
CA LEU A 117 4.10 -11.18 1.84
C LEU A 117 4.34 -11.97 3.13
N GLU A 118 4.41 -13.29 3.03
CA GLU A 118 4.61 -14.16 4.19
C GLU A 118 5.89 -13.81 4.92
N ASP A 119 6.98 -13.64 4.18
CA ASP A 119 8.26 -13.26 4.79
C ASP A 119 8.20 -11.89 5.46
N SER A 120 7.44 -10.97 4.88
CA SER A 120 7.36 -9.59 5.36
C SER A 120 6.70 -9.43 6.72
N ILE A 121 5.98 -10.44 7.19
CA ILE A 121 5.23 -10.36 8.46
C ILE A 121 5.67 -11.37 9.52
N LYS A 122 6.67 -12.20 9.22
CA LYS A 122 7.11 -13.27 10.15
C LYS A 122 7.58 -12.75 11.49
N ASP A 123 8.18 -11.58 11.52
CA ASP A 123 8.79 -10.99 12.71
C ASP A 123 7.87 -10.03 13.46
N ILE A 124 6.62 -9.87 13.02
CA ILE A 124 5.68 -8.96 13.65
C ILE A 124 4.46 -9.67 14.19
N ARG A 125 3.86 -9.07 15.23
CA ARG A 125 2.67 -9.59 15.89
C ARG A 125 1.49 -8.65 15.62
N PRO A 126 0.27 -9.20 15.50
CA PRO A 126 -0.91 -8.40 15.15
C PRO A 126 -1.38 -7.45 16.25
N LEU A 127 -0.93 -7.60 17.46
CA LEU A 127 -1.36 -6.77 18.59
C LEU A 127 -0.94 -5.32 18.50
#